data_10a9033205b2b973600420c82200eee5
#
_entry.id   10a9033205b2b973600420c82200eee5
#
_cell.length_a   1.000
_cell.length_b   1.000
_cell.length_c   1.000
_cell.angle_alpha   90.00
_cell.angle_beta   90.00
_cell.angle_gamma   90.00
#
_symmetry.space_group_name_H-M   'P 1'
#
loop_
_entity.id
_entity.type
_entity.pdbx_description
1 polymer ?
#
loop_
_entity_poly.entity_id
_entity_poly.type
_entity_poly.pdbx_seq_one_letter_code
_entity_poly.pdbx_strand_id
1 'polypeptide(L)'
;MIDLLYNHSKDVYSENGEDGINQAIFDHLEIIGGTGLEIGAWDGFFASNCANLWSKNKNYNAVLIESTSRLNLSLQNEYDNIACFQELISIDNTLENIIDESKFEVTNDNFVLASIDVDGDDLNVAKSLGKYKPIVLIIEPNGDVIQKSNPSGSSIKELIDFGNDIGYDFIGMSGYVGKHSGNVYLIRNDYKEKFDICSKPWQQRGILLSEGVLY
;
A
#
# COMPACT_ATOMS: atom_id res chain seq x y z
N MET A 1 4.33 -15.24 -14.04
CA MET A 1 3.22 -15.60 -13.16
C MET A 1 3.70 -15.37 -11.73
N ILE A 2 3.00 -14.54 -10.93
CA ILE A 2 3.37 -14.28 -9.54
C ILE A 2 2.77 -15.38 -8.68
N ASP A 3 3.63 -16.06 -7.91
CA ASP A 3 3.27 -17.01 -6.86
C ASP A 3 2.94 -16.29 -5.52
N LEU A 4 3.30 -16.86 -4.39
CA LEU A 4 3.08 -16.21 -3.09
C LEU A 4 3.98 -14.97 -2.95
N LEU A 5 3.41 -13.82 -2.61
CA LEU A 5 4.10 -12.52 -2.60
C LEU A 5 5.39 -12.51 -1.77
N TYR A 6 5.38 -13.16 -0.61
CA TYR A 6 6.57 -13.18 0.26
C TYR A 6 7.80 -13.84 -0.38
N ASN A 7 7.64 -14.64 -1.45
CA ASN A 7 8.77 -15.19 -2.21
C ASN A 7 9.55 -14.11 -2.97
N HIS A 8 8.94 -12.94 -3.17
CA HIS A 8 9.53 -11.78 -3.84
C HIS A 8 10.03 -10.71 -2.84
N SER A 9 9.96 -10.98 -1.53
CA SER A 9 10.33 -10.03 -0.48
C SER A 9 11.77 -9.57 -0.61
N LYS A 10 11.97 -8.25 -0.63
CA LYS A 10 13.28 -7.58 -0.62
C LYS A 10 13.11 -6.15 -0.14
N ASP A 11 13.92 -5.75 0.83
CA ASP A 11 13.97 -4.39 1.32
C ASP A 11 15.06 -3.57 0.63
N VAL A 12 14.74 -2.35 0.28
CA VAL A 12 15.65 -1.27 -0.12
C VAL A 12 15.38 -0.06 0.77
N TYR A 13 14.11 0.33 0.91
CA TYR A 13 13.58 1.35 1.80
C TYR A 13 12.51 0.78 2.74
N SER A 14 11.76 -0.22 2.30
CA SER A 14 10.71 -0.89 3.07
C SER A 14 11.28 -1.79 4.18
N GLU A 15 10.41 -2.32 5.06
CA GLU A 15 10.81 -3.13 6.23
C GLU A 15 10.43 -4.61 6.14
N ASN A 16 9.40 -4.96 5.35
CA ASN A 16 8.80 -6.29 5.28
C ASN A 16 8.83 -6.89 3.87
N GLY A 17 9.73 -6.40 3.00
CA GLY A 17 9.93 -6.91 1.66
C GLY A 17 9.07 -6.24 0.59
N GLU A 18 8.37 -5.17 0.90
CA GLU A 18 7.43 -4.51 0.00
C GLU A 18 8.10 -4.00 -1.28
N ASP A 19 9.33 -3.52 -1.24
CA ASP A 19 10.06 -3.06 -2.42
C ASP A 19 10.18 -4.15 -3.48
N GLY A 20 10.56 -5.37 -3.08
CA GLY A 20 10.69 -6.50 -4.00
C GLY A 20 9.34 -7.00 -4.50
N ILE A 21 8.32 -7.00 -3.63
CA ILE A 21 6.95 -7.40 -3.97
C ILE A 21 6.36 -6.41 -4.99
N ASN A 22 6.46 -5.10 -4.73
CA ASN A 22 5.96 -4.06 -5.63
C ASN A 22 6.63 -4.16 -7.00
N GLN A 23 7.96 -4.35 -7.04
CA GLN A 23 8.69 -4.54 -8.29
C GLN A 23 8.18 -5.76 -9.04
N ALA A 24 7.99 -6.91 -8.37
CA ALA A 24 7.51 -8.14 -9.01
C ALA A 24 6.09 -7.97 -9.57
N ILE A 25 5.19 -7.28 -8.83
CA ILE A 25 3.83 -6.98 -9.30
C ILE A 25 3.89 -6.08 -10.54
N PHE A 26 4.68 -5.01 -10.51
CA PHE A 26 4.75 -4.05 -11.62
C PHE A 26 5.40 -4.66 -12.86
N ASP A 27 6.45 -5.46 -12.70
CA ASP A 27 7.05 -6.20 -13.82
C ASP A 27 6.03 -7.18 -14.46
N HIS A 28 5.23 -7.87 -13.62
CA HIS A 28 4.20 -8.79 -14.08
C HIS A 28 3.05 -8.09 -14.82
N LEU A 29 2.68 -6.89 -14.36
CA LEU A 29 1.62 -6.08 -14.97
C LEU A 29 2.13 -5.19 -16.11
N GLU A 30 3.44 -5.16 -16.37
CA GLU A 30 4.10 -4.28 -17.34
C GLU A 30 3.88 -2.79 -17.03
N ILE A 31 3.81 -2.44 -15.71
CA ILE A 31 3.68 -1.07 -15.24
C ILE A 31 5.07 -0.43 -15.21
N ILE A 32 5.30 0.60 -16.01
CA ILE A 32 6.59 1.27 -16.17
C ILE A 32 6.61 2.71 -15.64
N GLY A 33 5.53 3.15 -15.01
CA GLY A 33 5.35 4.49 -14.44
C GLY A 33 3.94 4.69 -13.90
N GLY A 34 3.69 5.83 -13.31
CA GLY A 34 2.40 6.20 -12.72
C GLY A 34 2.56 6.94 -11.39
N THR A 35 1.49 7.07 -10.64
CA THR A 35 1.50 7.77 -9.35
C THR A 35 1.32 6.79 -8.20
N GLY A 36 2.21 6.87 -7.20
CA GLY A 36 2.08 6.25 -5.90
C GLY A 36 1.54 7.24 -4.86
N LEU A 37 0.89 6.71 -3.83
CA LEU A 37 0.46 7.44 -2.64
C LEU A 37 1.00 6.70 -1.42
N GLU A 38 1.56 7.43 -0.47
CA GLU A 38 2.01 6.86 0.81
C GLU A 38 1.53 7.72 1.96
N ILE A 39 0.80 7.10 2.88
CA ILE A 39 0.29 7.70 4.11
C ILE A 39 1.02 7.06 5.28
N GLY A 40 1.52 7.88 6.21
CA GLY A 40 2.52 7.50 7.19
C GLY A 40 3.93 7.52 6.56
N ALA A 41 4.18 8.48 5.66
CA ALA A 41 5.39 8.53 4.86
C ALA A 41 6.68 8.84 5.65
N TRP A 42 6.60 9.06 6.97
CA TRP A 42 7.70 9.37 7.87
C TRP A 42 8.58 10.52 7.32
N ASP A 43 9.82 10.23 6.91
CA ASP A 43 10.72 11.20 6.26
C ASP A 43 10.73 11.10 4.72
N GLY A 44 9.91 10.23 4.17
CA GLY A 44 9.79 9.92 2.75
C GLY A 44 10.66 8.74 2.28
N PHE A 45 11.58 8.25 3.13
CA PHE A 45 12.49 7.16 2.79
C PHE A 45 12.48 6.01 3.79
N PHE A 46 12.46 6.31 5.10
CA PHE A 46 12.52 5.29 6.14
C PHE A 46 11.23 4.47 6.16
N ALA A 47 11.36 3.16 6.10
CA ALA A 47 10.25 2.18 6.05
C ALA A 47 9.24 2.42 4.90
N SER A 48 9.65 3.17 3.87
CA SER A 48 8.76 3.60 2.78
C SER A 48 8.49 2.47 1.79
N ASN A 49 7.23 2.26 1.48
CA ASN A 49 6.75 1.31 0.46
C ASN A 49 6.73 1.92 -0.96
N CYS A 50 6.93 3.24 -1.08
CA CYS A 50 6.93 3.95 -2.35
C CYS A 50 8.30 4.47 -2.78
N ALA A 51 9.25 4.71 -1.85
CA ALA A 51 10.50 5.39 -2.14
C ALA A 51 11.35 4.70 -3.22
N ASN A 52 11.34 3.37 -3.26
CA ASN A 52 12.07 2.60 -4.27
C ASN A 52 11.58 2.86 -5.71
N LEU A 53 10.34 3.28 -5.88
CA LEU A 53 9.74 3.61 -7.18
C LEU A 53 10.17 5.00 -7.62
N TRP A 54 9.75 6.04 -6.88
CA TRP A 54 9.91 7.43 -7.30
C TRP A 54 11.35 7.94 -7.21
N SER A 55 12.18 7.41 -6.28
CA SER A 55 13.56 7.87 -6.11
C SER A 55 14.49 7.39 -7.21
N LYS A 56 14.17 6.27 -7.87
CA LYS A 56 15.01 5.67 -8.91
C LYS A 56 14.53 5.89 -10.33
N ASN A 57 13.23 6.15 -10.50
CA ASN A 57 12.63 6.27 -11.83
C ASN A 57 11.63 7.43 -11.87
N LYS A 58 11.95 8.46 -12.62
CA LYS A 58 11.14 9.67 -12.78
C LYS A 58 9.82 9.46 -13.52
N ASN A 59 9.59 8.28 -14.08
CA ASN A 59 8.26 7.90 -14.61
C ASN A 59 7.25 7.62 -13.50
N TYR A 60 7.71 7.47 -12.25
CA TYR A 60 6.84 7.36 -11.09
C TYR A 60 6.78 8.69 -10.34
N ASN A 61 5.57 9.17 -10.12
CA ASN A 61 5.30 10.25 -9.18
C ASN A 61 4.93 9.66 -7.82
N ALA A 62 5.06 10.43 -6.74
CA ALA A 62 4.51 10.07 -5.44
C ALA A 62 3.86 11.25 -4.73
N VAL A 63 2.75 10.97 -4.05
CA VAL A 63 2.12 11.85 -3.06
C VAL A 63 2.45 11.27 -1.70
N LEU A 64 3.23 12.01 -0.90
CA LEU A 64 3.71 11.59 0.42
C LEU A 64 2.95 12.39 1.49
N ILE A 65 2.30 11.70 2.42
CA ILE A 65 1.47 12.29 3.48
C ILE A 65 1.98 11.79 4.82
N GLU A 66 2.23 12.74 5.73
CA GLU A 66 2.64 12.46 7.10
C GLU A 66 1.99 13.49 8.04
N SER A 67 1.39 13.04 9.12
CA SER A 67 0.69 13.90 10.07
C SER A 67 1.63 14.75 10.93
N THR A 68 2.87 14.32 11.07
CA THR A 68 3.88 14.96 11.91
C THR A 68 4.90 15.74 11.08
N SER A 69 5.78 16.49 11.75
CA SER A 69 6.87 17.24 11.10
C SER A 69 8.07 16.38 10.71
N ARG A 70 7.94 15.05 10.69
CA ARG A 70 9.00 14.13 10.25
C ARG A 70 9.25 14.25 8.75
N LEU A 71 8.19 14.41 7.96
CA LEU A 71 8.30 14.65 6.52
C LEU A 71 8.83 16.06 6.26
N ASN A 72 10.00 16.12 5.66
CA ASN A 72 10.54 17.39 5.24
C ASN A 72 9.89 17.87 3.94
N LEU A 73 9.00 18.85 4.03
CA LEU A 73 8.28 19.40 2.87
C LEU A 73 9.23 20.00 1.81
N SER A 74 10.48 20.33 2.15
CA SER A 74 11.44 20.79 1.15
C SER A 74 11.95 19.68 0.24
N LEU A 75 11.71 18.42 0.56
CA LEU A 75 12.09 17.25 -0.26
C LEU A 75 11.51 17.37 -1.69
N GLN A 76 10.29 17.92 -1.83
CA GLN A 76 9.67 18.17 -3.14
C GLN A 76 10.40 19.23 -4.00
N ASN A 77 11.34 19.97 -3.43
CA ASN A 77 12.20 20.89 -4.20
C ASN A 77 13.44 20.17 -4.78
N GLU A 78 13.79 19.03 -4.20
CA GLU A 78 14.92 18.20 -4.67
C GLU A 78 14.44 17.18 -5.72
N TYR A 79 13.19 16.73 -5.56
CA TYR A 79 12.55 15.73 -6.44
C TYR A 79 11.28 16.32 -7.06
N ASP A 80 11.31 16.60 -8.35
CA ASP A 80 10.19 17.17 -9.12
C ASP A 80 8.99 16.24 -9.27
N ASN A 81 9.20 14.92 -9.06
CA ASN A 81 8.22 13.86 -9.15
C ASN A 81 7.58 13.47 -7.81
N ILE A 82 7.71 14.26 -6.75
CA ILE A 82 6.97 14.05 -5.50
C ILE A 82 6.21 15.30 -5.08
N ALA A 83 5.11 15.09 -4.36
CA ALA A 83 4.35 16.11 -3.63
C ALA A 83 4.25 15.69 -2.16
N CYS A 84 4.63 16.58 -1.24
CA CYS A 84 4.67 16.31 0.19
C CYS A 84 3.58 17.10 0.91
N PHE A 85 2.81 16.44 1.76
CA PHE A 85 1.75 17.02 2.59
C PHE A 85 1.98 16.67 4.06
N GLN A 86 2.01 17.69 4.92
CA GLN A 86 2.01 17.49 6.37
C GLN A 86 0.56 17.63 6.85
N GLU A 87 -0.20 16.55 6.76
CA GLU A 87 -1.64 16.54 6.97
C GLU A 87 -2.10 15.32 7.76
N LEU A 88 -3.08 15.53 8.66
CA LEU A 88 -3.80 14.46 9.32
C LEU A 88 -5.06 14.12 8.51
N ILE A 89 -5.22 12.87 8.13
CA ILE A 89 -6.41 12.40 7.43
C ILE A 89 -7.57 12.33 8.41
N SER A 90 -8.71 12.89 8.02
CA SER A 90 -9.92 12.98 8.83
C SER A 90 -11.17 13.00 7.93
N ILE A 91 -12.36 13.09 8.53
CA ILE A 91 -13.62 13.22 7.81
C ILE A 91 -13.71 14.53 6.98
N ASP A 92 -13.04 15.59 7.43
CA ASP A 92 -13.02 16.90 6.76
C ASP A 92 -11.80 17.06 5.83
N ASN A 93 -10.77 16.23 5.99
CA ASN A 93 -9.54 16.24 5.21
C ASN A 93 -9.24 14.83 4.71
N THR A 94 -9.82 14.46 3.59
CA THR A 94 -9.79 13.12 3.02
C THR A 94 -8.61 12.92 2.07
N LEU A 95 -8.21 11.68 1.82
CA LEU A 95 -7.22 11.36 0.80
C LEU A 95 -7.66 11.84 -0.59
N GLU A 96 -8.97 11.76 -0.89
CA GLU A 96 -9.51 12.28 -2.14
C GLU A 96 -9.19 13.77 -2.31
N ASN A 97 -9.40 14.59 -1.26
CA ASN A 97 -9.09 16.02 -1.30
C ASN A 97 -7.60 16.28 -1.53
N ILE A 98 -6.72 15.58 -0.81
CA ILE A 98 -5.27 15.78 -0.93
C ILE A 98 -4.77 15.35 -2.33
N ILE A 99 -5.31 14.27 -2.88
CA ILE A 99 -4.97 13.83 -4.24
C ILE A 99 -5.43 14.89 -5.26
N ASP A 100 -6.64 15.45 -5.11
CA ASP A 100 -7.16 16.52 -5.97
C ASP A 100 -6.32 17.81 -5.86
N GLU A 101 -5.74 18.11 -4.69
CA GLU A 101 -4.87 19.26 -4.45
C GLU A 101 -3.42 19.02 -4.90
N SER A 102 -3.04 17.76 -5.15
CA SER A 102 -1.68 17.45 -5.57
C SER A 102 -1.37 18.05 -6.95
N LYS A 103 -0.07 18.30 -7.21
CA LYS A 103 0.38 18.82 -8.52
C LYS A 103 0.29 17.79 -9.66
N PHE A 104 -0.10 16.55 -9.37
CA PHE A 104 -0.16 15.47 -10.35
C PHE A 104 -1.59 15.23 -10.83
N GLU A 105 -1.73 14.97 -12.12
CA GLU A 105 -2.99 14.47 -12.67
C GLU A 105 -3.11 12.97 -12.33
N VAL A 106 -3.88 12.65 -11.29
CA VAL A 106 -4.13 11.28 -10.85
C VAL A 106 -5.45 10.77 -11.40
N THR A 107 -5.39 9.65 -12.09
CA THR A 107 -6.55 8.94 -12.64
C THR A 107 -6.47 7.46 -12.22
N ASN A 108 -7.58 6.73 -12.29
CA ASN A 108 -7.56 5.30 -11.97
C ASN A 108 -6.67 4.47 -12.91
N ASP A 109 -6.28 5.00 -14.07
CA ASP A 109 -5.41 4.31 -15.03
C ASP A 109 -3.92 4.49 -14.72
N ASN A 110 -3.55 5.62 -14.08
CA ASN A 110 -2.17 5.93 -13.71
C ASN A 110 -1.91 5.88 -12.20
N PHE A 111 -2.92 5.60 -11.37
CA PHE A 111 -2.76 5.42 -9.94
C PHE A 111 -2.34 3.98 -9.64
N VAL A 112 -1.03 3.75 -9.57
CA VAL A 112 -0.46 2.40 -9.56
C VAL A 112 -0.37 1.78 -8.17
N LEU A 113 -0.21 2.61 -7.12
CA LEU A 113 0.00 2.15 -5.75
C LEU A 113 -0.60 3.12 -4.75
N ALA A 114 -1.28 2.60 -3.72
CA ALA A 114 -1.48 3.33 -2.46
C ALA A 114 -1.02 2.45 -1.30
N SER A 115 -0.19 3.01 -0.42
CA SER A 115 0.27 2.40 0.83
C SER A 115 -0.26 3.19 2.01
N ILE A 116 -0.93 2.52 2.93
CA ILE A 116 -1.59 3.11 4.09
C ILE A 116 -1.07 2.41 5.34
N ASP A 117 -0.33 3.17 6.14
CA ASP A 117 0.30 2.72 7.38
C ASP A 117 0.34 3.91 8.37
N VAL A 118 -0.65 3.96 9.26
CA VAL A 118 -0.84 5.06 10.22
C VAL A 118 -0.97 4.57 11.67
N ASP A 119 -0.50 3.36 11.94
CA ASP A 119 -0.47 2.77 13.29
C ASP A 119 -1.86 2.66 13.96
N GLY A 120 -2.95 2.38 13.21
CA GLY A 120 -4.20 2.04 13.87
C GLY A 120 -5.51 2.44 13.23
N ASP A 121 -5.59 3.47 12.42
CA ASP A 121 -6.84 3.91 11.76
C ASP A 121 -6.85 3.64 10.25
N ASP A 122 -6.01 2.73 9.81
CA ASP A 122 -5.65 2.44 8.41
C ASP A 122 -6.88 2.17 7.54
N LEU A 123 -7.84 1.39 8.05
CA LEU A 123 -9.07 1.09 7.32
C LEU A 123 -9.94 2.34 7.07
N ASN A 124 -10.05 3.24 8.05
CA ASN A 124 -10.84 4.45 7.87
C ASN A 124 -10.12 5.45 6.96
N VAL A 125 -8.79 5.50 7.05
CA VAL A 125 -7.97 6.26 6.10
C VAL A 125 -8.15 5.70 4.68
N ALA A 126 -8.12 4.38 4.48
CA ALA A 126 -8.35 3.75 3.18
C ALA A 126 -9.72 4.10 2.58
N LYS A 127 -10.77 4.15 3.40
CA LYS A 127 -12.13 4.56 2.96
C LYS A 127 -12.17 5.99 2.42
N SER A 128 -11.26 6.86 2.82
CA SER A 128 -11.20 8.25 2.39
C SER A 128 -10.58 8.46 1.00
N LEU A 129 -10.12 7.39 0.32
CA LEU A 129 -9.69 7.43 -1.09
C LEU A 129 -10.82 7.88 -2.05
N GLY A 130 -12.07 7.73 -1.65
CA GLY A 130 -13.24 8.20 -2.39
C GLY A 130 -13.32 7.63 -3.80
N LYS A 131 -13.24 8.50 -4.82
CA LYS A 131 -13.31 8.11 -6.24
C LYS A 131 -12.04 7.42 -6.76
N TYR A 132 -10.92 7.55 -6.04
CA TYR A 132 -9.63 7.05 -6.47
C TYR A 132 -9.46 5.57 -6.16
N LYS A 133 -9.01 4.81 -7.18
CA LYS A 133 -8.83 3.36 -7.11
C LYS A 133 -7.44 2.98 -7.63
N PRO A 134 -6.42 2.91 -6.76
CA PRO A 134 -5.09 2.44 -7.16
C PRO A 134 -5.15 1.02 -7.74
N ILE A 135 -4.20 0.67 -8.60
CA ILE A 135 -4.08 -0.71 -9.12
C ILE A 135 -3.75 -1.66 -7.96
N VAL A 136 -2.79 -1.28 -7.12
CA VAL A 136 -2.38 -2.01 -5.91
C VAL A 136 -2.71 -1.16 -4.68
N LEU A 137 -3.41 -1.74 -3.72
CA LEU A 137 -3.69 -1.12 -2.44
C LEU A 137 -3.03 -1.94 -1.33
N ILE A 138 -2.14 -1.31 -0.58
CA ILE A 138 -1.42 -1.87 0.56
C ILE A 138 -1.99 -1.25 1.82
N ILE A 139 -2.35 -2.07 2.82
CA ILE A 139 -2.88 -1.58 4.10
C ILE A 139 -2.25 -2.38 5.23
N GLU A 140 -1.78 -1.67 6.28
CA GLU A 140 -1.29 -2.30 7.49
C GLU A 140 -2.45 -2.89 8.30
N PRO A 141 -2.40 -4.20 8.67
CA PRO A 141 -3.32 -4.77 9.63
C PRO A 141 -2.85 -4.48 11.06
N ASN A 142 -3.70 -3.91 11.88
CA ASN A 142 -3.43 -3.73 13.30
C ASN A 142 -4.11 -4.84 14.12
N GLY A 143 -3.75 -6.07 13.83
CA GLY A 143 -4.32 -7.27 14.43
C GLY A 143 -3.86 -8.55 13.71
N ASP A 144 -4.44 -9.67 14.12
CA ASP A 144 -4.25 -10.95 13.44
C ASP A 144 -5.36 -11.19 12.37
N VAL A 145 -5.56 -12.44 11.99
CA VAL A 145 -6.53 -12.82 10.94
C VAL A 145 -7.95 -12.35 11.25
N ILE A 146 -8.39 -12.40 12.51
CA ILE A 146 -9.77 -12.12 12.91
C ILE A 146 -9.86 -11.03 14.00
N GLN A 147 -8.85 -10.92 14.86
CA GLN A 147 -8.88 -10.05 16.04
C GLN A 147 -8.03 -8.79 15.81
N LYS A 148 -8.57 -7.66 16.24
CA LYS A 148 -7.86 -6.38 16.25
C LYS A 148 -6.95 -6.30 17.47
N SER A 149 -5.78 -5.68 17.31
CA SER A 149 -4.87 -5.39 18.43
C SER A 149 -5.38 -4.22 19.29
N ASN A 150 -6.18 -3.32 18.70
CA ASN A 150 -6.78 -2.16 19.38
C ASN A 150 -8.14 -1.82 18.75
N PRO A 151 -8.99 -0.99 19.42
CA PRO A 151 -10.34 -0.69 18.92
C PRO A 151 -10.40 0.04 17.58
N SER A 152 -9.39 0.85 17.24
CA SER A 152 -9.32 1.59 15.98
C SER A 152 -8.64 0.79 14.87
N GLY A 153 -7.86 -0.24 15.23
CA GLY A 153 -7.17 -1.10 14.27
C GLY A 153 -8.10 -1.98 13.45
N SER A 154 -7.52 -2.73 12.52
CA SER A 154 -8.23 -3.64 11.63
C SER A 154 -7.57 -5.01 11.62
N SER A 155 -8.39 -6.06 11.63
CA SER A 155 -7.92 -7.42 11.38
C SER A 155 -7.66 -7.63 9.87
N ILE A 156 -6.85 -8.61 9.53
CA ILE A 156 -6.60 -8.99 8.14
C ILE A 156 -7.93 -9.27 7.41
N LYS A 157 -8.86 -9.98 8.07
CA LYS A 157 -10.17 -10.29 7.48
C LYS A 157 -10.99 -9.04 7.18
N GLU A 158 -11.01 -8.05 8.08
CA GLU A 158 -11.73 -6.80 7.84
C GLU A 158 -11.17 -6.03 6.64
N LEU A 159 -9.84 -6.04 6.44
CA LEU A 159 -9.19 -5.42 5.28
C LEU A 159 -9.53 -6.17 3.98
N ILE A 160 -9.58 -7.51 4.03
CA ILE A 160 -9.99 -8.33 2.88
C ILE A 160 -11.47 -8.08 2.53
N ASP A 161 -12.35 -8.08 3.53
CA ASP A 161 -13.78 -7.82 3.33
C ASP A 161 -13.99 -6.41 2.73
N PHE A 162 -13.32 -5.41 3.27
CA PHE A 162 -13.32 -4.05 2.72
C PHE A 162 -12.85 -4.02 1.27
N GLY A 163 -11.73 -4.68 0.95
CA GLY A 163 -11.23 -4.76 -0.43
C GLY A 163 -12.28 -5.36 -1.38
N ASN A 164 -12.90 -6.48 -0.99
CA ASN A 164 -13.95 -7.11 -1.79
C ASN A 164 -15.15 -6.17 -2.04
N ASP A 165 -15.58 -5.43 -1.02
CA ASP A 165 -16.71 -4.50 -1.10
C ASP A 165 -16.45 -3.33 -2.08
N ILE A 166 -15.19 -2.89 -2.20
CA ILE A 166 -14.81 -1.76 -3.06
C ILE A 166 -14.24 -2.18 -4.42
N GLY A 167 -14.23 -3.49 -4.73
CA GLY A 167 -13.82 -4.00 -6.04
C GLY A 167 -12.35 -4.39 -6.16
N TYR A 168 -11.77 -4.89 -5.08
CA TYR A 168 -10.43 -5.49 -5.03
C TYR A 168 -10.48 -6.96 -4.67
N ASP A 169 -9.42 -7.67 -4.98
CA ASP A 169 -9.19 -9.05 -4.53
C ASP A 169 -7.88 -9.12 -3.74
N PHE A 170 -7.87 -9.91 -2.67
CA PHE A 170 -6.69 -10.14 -1.85
C PHE A 170 -5.69 -11.05 -2.57
N ILE A 171 -4.44 -10.62 -2.70
CA ILE A 171 -3.37 -11.39 -3.39
C ILE A 171 -2.28 -11.89 -2.46
N GLY A 172 -2.29 -11.51 -1.19
CA GLY A 172 -1.32 -11.98 -0.20
C GLY A 172 -0.88 -10.89 0.75
N MET A 173 0.18 -11.18 1.48
CA MET A 173 0.80 -10.24 2.43
C MET A 173 2.29 -10.10 2.14
N SER A 174 2.85 -8.94 2.51
CA SER A 174 4.30 -8.77 2.64
C SER A 174 4.82 -9.49 3.89
N GLY A 175 6.12 -9.46 4.08
CA GLY A 175 6.81 -10.04 5.22
C GLY A 175 7.70 -11.22 4.87
N TYR A 176 8.49 -11.63 5.87
CA TYR A 176 9.39 -12.79 5.76
C TYR A 176 8.91 -13.90 6.69
N VAL A 177 9.11 -15.15 6.30
CA VAL A 177 8.86 -16.30 7.18
C VAL A 177 9.60 -16.10 8.50
N GLY A 178 8.88 -16.15 9.62
CA GLY A 178 9.43 -15.96 10.97
C GLY A 178 9.53 -14.50 11.44
N LYS A 179 9.10 -13.52 10.64
CA LYS A 179 8.86 -12.14 11.08
C LYS A 179 7.38 -11.91 11.42
N HIS A 180 7.11 -10.81 12.11
CA HIS A 180 5.74 -10.35 12.39
C HIS A 180 4.99 -10.07 11.08
N SER A 181 3.68 -10.02 11.16
CA SER A 181 2.80 -9.75 10.02
C SER A 181 3.26 -8.52 9.23
N GLY A 182 3.29 -8.66 7.91
CA GLY A 182 3.46 -7.53 7.00
C GLY A 182 2.11 -6.96 6.57
N ASN A 183 2.14 -6.15 5.52
CA ASN A 183 0.99 -5.46 4.97
C ASN A 183 0.08 -6.37 4.13
N VAL A 184 -1.22 -6.10 4.14
CA VAL A 184 -2.22 -6.73 3.26
C VAL A 184 -2.12 -6.11 1.87
N TYR A 185 -2.04 -6.96 0.84
CA TYR A 185 -2.00 -6.58 -0.57
C TYR A 185 -3.33 -6.90 -1.26
N LEU A 186 -3.93 -5.87 -1.82
CA LEU A 186 -5.18 -5.93 -2.56
C LEU A 186 -4.93 -5.49 -4.00
N ILE A 187 -5.40 -6.26 -4.98
CA ILE A 187 -5.33 -5.93 -6.40
C ILE A 187 -6.71 -5.53 -6.92
N ARG A 188 -6.80 -4.46 -7.71
CA ARG A 188 -8.06 -4.04 -8.32
C ARG A 188 -8.61 -5.12 -9.26
N ASN A 189 -9.93 -5.36 -9.23
CA ASN A 189 -10.57 -6.52 -9.85
C ASN A 189 -10.39 -6.64 -11.36
N ASP A 190 -10.11 -5.55 -12.06
CA ASP A 190 -9.81 -5.56 -13.51
C ASP A 190 -8.43 -6.18 -13.81
N TYR A 191 -7.57 -6.36 -12.80
CA TYR A 191 -6.26 -7.01 -12.90
C TYR A 191 -6.21 -8.42 -12.30
N LYS A 192 -7.23 -8.86 -11.56
CA LYS A 192 -7.18 -10.11 -10.78
C LYS A 192 -6.92 -11.37 -11.62
N GLU A 193 -7.43 -11.40 -12.85
CA GLU A 193 -7.25 -12.56 -13.77
C GLU A 193 -5.77 -12.76 -14.16
N LYS A 194 -4.91 -11.78 -13.93
CA LYS A 194 -3.46 -11.90 -14.13
C LYS A 194 -2.76 -12.62 -12.97
N PHE A 195 -3.46 -12.84 -11.84
CA PHE A 195 -2.91 -13.47 -10.64
C PHE A 195 -3.59 -14.81 -10.37
N ASP A 196 -2.90 -15.92 -10.61
CA ASP A 196 -3.42 -17.28 -10.37
C ASP A 196 -3.83 -17.50 -8.91
N ILE A 197 -3.19 -16.79 -7.98
CA ILE A 197 -3.49 -16.86 -6.56
C ILE A 197 -4.95 -16.48 -6.28
N CYS A 198 -5.56 -15.60 -7.09
CA CYS A 198 -6.96 -15.20 -6.96
C CYS A 198 -7.95 -16.34 -7.22
N SER A 199 -7.52 -17.43 -7.89
CA SER A 199 -8.33 -18.65 -8.06
C SER A 199 -8.46 -19.47 -6.78
N LYS A 200 -7.61 -19.24 -5.77
CA LYS A 200 -7.61 -19.95 -4.49
C LYS A 200 -8.47 -19.23 -3.46
N PRO A 201 -9.04 -19.96 -2.46
CA PRO A 201 -9.61 -19.31 -1.28
C PRO A 201 -8.61 -18.37 -0.63
N TRP A 202 -9.07 -17.20 -0.13
CA TRP A 202 -8.16 -16.18 0.44
C TRP A 202 -7.28 -16.73 1.58
N GLN A 203 -7.77 -17.70 2.36
CA GLN A 203 -7.02 -18.37 3.43
C GLN A 203 -5.77 -19.11 2.92
N GLN A 204 -5.68 -19.40 1.64
CA GLN A 204 -4.55 -20.09 1.01
C GLN A 204 -3.62 -19.14 0.23
N ARG A 205 -3.77 -17.83 0.38
CA ARG A 205 -3.03 -16.82 -0.37
C ARG A 205 -1.84 -16.23 0.40
N GLY A 206 -1.24 -17.00 1.30
CA GLY A 206 0.01 -16.61 1.97
C GLY A 206 -0.19 -15.57 3.05
N ILE A 207 -1.05 -15.85 4.03
CA ILE A 207 -1.18 -15.04 5.23
C ILE A 207 -0.04 -15.42 6.17
N LEU A 208 0.80 -14.42 6.50
CA LEU A 208 1.85 -14.56 7.51
C LEU A 208 1.29 -14.13 8.86
N LEU A 209 1.37 -15.00 9.84
CA LEU A 209 1.05 -14.67 11.21
C LEU A 209 2.31 -14.22 11.98
N SER A 210 2.10 -13.51 13.09
CA SER A 210 3.17 -13.07 14.00
C SER A 210 4.09 -14.18 14.49
N GLU A 211 3.65 -15.44 14.42
CA GLU A 211 4.42 -16.62 14.79
C GLU A 211 5.15 -17.28 13.59
N GLY A 212 5.10 -16.67 12.41
CA GLY A 212 5.73 -17.22 11.19
C GLY A 212 5.00 -18.41 10.59
N VAL A 213 3.75 -18.63 10.97
CA VAL A 213 2.89 -19.69 10.42
C VAL A 213 2.18 -19.16 9.18
N LEU A 214 2.22 -19.90 8.09
CA LEU A 214 1.47 -19.63 6.85
C LEU A 214 0.12 -20.34 6.91
N TYR A 215 -0.92 -19.63 6.52
CA TYR A 215 -2.22 -20.19 6.19
C TYR A 215 -2.43 -20.19 4.69
#